data_c4e716b625e7fb2c62f279e38e05d096
#
_entry.id   c4e716b625e7fb2c62f279e38e05d096
#
_cell.length_a   1.000
_cell.length_b   1.000
_cell.length_c   1.000
_cell.angle_alpha   90.00
_cell.angle_beta   90.00
_cell.angle_gamma   90.00
#
_symmetry.space_group_name_H-M   'P 1'
#
loop_
_entity.id
_entity.type
_entity.pdbx_description
1 polymer ?
#
loop_
_entity_poly.entity_id
_entity_poly.type
_entity_poly.pdbx_seq_one_letter_code
_entity_poly.pdbx_strand_id
1 'polypeptide(L)'
;MWRLRASSINKETPMFIGHITQRQFCAALSPQLQRLIDEALERIATPLPTGKHELQGESAFFLVMEDHTQPLALRRSECHARYLDVQILLQGRERFGYSLAPFNGLDEDWLATRDVAFSAQLVEERFVDLAAGDFIVFYPGQPHRPLIAVEGEGEPVRKVVIKVDRALFE
;
A
#
# COMPACT_ATOMS: atom_id res chain seq x y z
N MET A 1 -4.46 26.15 -27.37
CA MET A 1 -3.78 24.96 -27.92
C MET A 1 -2.61 24.64 -26.99
N TRP A 2 -2.79 23.69 -26.06
CA TRP A 2 -1.78 23.30 -25.08
C TRP A 2 -0.86 22.27 -25.72
N ARG A 3 0.38 22.64 -25.98
CA ARG A 3 1.41 21.67 -26.39
C ARG A 3 2.00 21.08 -25.12
N LEU A 4 1.63 19.84 -24.78
CA LEU A 4 2.38 19.02 -23.86
C LEU A 4 3.78 18.80 -24.46
N ARG A 5 4.81 19.35 -23.83
CA ARG A 5 6.18 18.95 -24.15
C ARG A 5 6.32 17.50 -23.68
N ALA A 6 6.68 16.61 -24.57
CA ALA A 6 7.10 15.25 -24.26
C ALA A 6 8.47 15.32 -23.55
N SER A 7 8.49 15.72 -22.28
CA SER A 7 9.56 15.35 -21.37
C SER A 7 9.26 13.91 -20.95
N SER A 8 10.26 13.04 -21.02
CA SER A 8 10.22 11.64 -20.66
C SER A 8 9.21 11.39 -19.54
N ILE A 9 8.03 10.89 -19.89
CA ILE A 9 7.07 10.36 -18.92
C ILE A 9 7.78 9.12 -18.40
N ASN A 10 8.43 9.22 -17.25
CA ASN A 10 8.77 8.06 -16.46
C ASN A 10 7.48 7.26 -16.31
N LYS A 11 7.50 6.02 -16.73
CA LYS A 11 6.39 5.08 -16.57
C LYS A 11 6.29 4.67 -15.09
N GLU A 12 6.12 5.65 -14.21
CA GLU A 12 5.76 5.37 -12.83
C GLU A 12 4.25 5.18 -12.81
N THR A 13 3.86 3.95 -12.59
CA THR A 13 2.44 3.59 -12.48
C THR A 13 1.91 4.23 -11.20
N PRO A 14 0.90 5.11 -11.28
CA PRO A 14 0.38 5.77 -10.10
C PRO A 14 -0.27 4.75 -9.17
N MET A 15 -0.27 5.03 -7.86
CA MET A 15 -1.04 4.27 -6.90
C MET A 15 -2.49 4.12 -7.37
N PHE A 16 -3.14 3.06 -6.90
CA PHE A 16 -4.50 2.75 -7.28
C PHE A 16 -5.36 2.55 -6.01
N ILE A 17 -6.60 3.05 -6.04
CA ILE A 17 -7.58 2.89 -4.95
C ILE A 17 -8.85 2.30 -5.53
N GLY A 18 -9.47 1.39 -4.78
CA GLY A 18 -10.75 0.81 -5.12
C GLY A 18 -11.45 0.20 -3.92
N HIS A 19 -12.63 -0.38 -4.17
CA HIS A 19 -13.36 -1.15 -3.18
C HIS A 19 -13.37 -2.63 -3.56
N ILE A 20 -13.19 -3.52 -2.58
CA ILE A 20 -13.05 -4.97 -2.83
C ILE A 20 -14.22 -5.59 -3.59
N THR A 21 -15.44 -5.06 -3.43
CA THR A 21 -16.64 -5.55 -4.15
C THR A 21 -16.68 -5.14 -5.61
N GLN A 22 -15.82 -4.21 -6.05
CA GLN A 22 -15.77 -3.69 -7.42
C GLN A 22 -14.43 -3.96 -8.11
N ARG A 23 -13.55 -4.74 -7.49
CA ARG A 23 -12.19 -5.00 -7.99
C ARG A 23 -12.15 -5.59 -9.40
N GLN A 24 -13.16 -6.38 -9.79
CA GLN A 24 -13.27 -6.94 -11.13
C GLN A 24 -13.40 -5.88 -12.24
N PHE A 25 -13.83 -4.68 -11.91
CA PHE A 25 -13.92 -3.55 -12.84
C PHE A 25 -12.64 -2.70 -12.90
N CYS A 26 -11.67 -3.02 -12.06
CA CYS A 26 -10.43 -2.27 -11.97
C CYS A 26 -9.45 -2.69 -13.07
N ALA A 27 -9.51 -2.03 -14.21
CA ALA A 27 -8.61 -2.30 -15.35
C ALA A 27 -7.12 -2.11 -15.03
N ALA A 28 -6.79 -1.37 -13.96
CA ALA A 28 -5.41 -1.17 -13.48
C ALA A 28 -4.84 -2.41 -12.78
N LEU A 29 -5.69 -3.35 -12.32
CA LEU A 29 -5.24 -4.60 -11.73
C LEU A 29 -4.92 -5.62 -12.81
N SER A 30 -3.68 -6.10 -12.85
CA SER A 30 -3.35 -7.23 -13.71
C SER A 30 -4.16 -8.47 -13.29
N PRO A 31 -4.45 -9.41 -14.21
CA PRO A 31 -5.15 -10.65 -13.86
C PRO A 31 -4.45 -11.46 -12.76
N GLN A 32 -3.12 -11.39 -12.71
CA GLN A 32 -2.34 -12.06 -11.67
C GLN A 32 -2.53 -11.40 -10.30
N LEU A 33 -2.47 -10.07 -10.24
CA LEU A 33 -2.69 -9.33 -8.99
C LEU A 33 -4.11 -9.54 -8.48
N GLN A 34 -5.10 -9.53 -9.39
CA GLN A 34 -6.48 -9.79 -9.04
C GLN A 34 -6.68 -11.18 -8.43
N ARG A 35 -6.05 -12.23 -9.00
CA ARG A 35 -6.10 -13.59 -8.42
C ARG A 35 -5.49 -13.65 -7.02
N LEU A 36 -4.38 -12.97 -6.77
CA LEU A 36 -3.76 -12.93 -5.44
C LEU A 36 -4.64 -12.21 -4.41
N ILE A 37 -5.30 -11.13 -4.83
CA ILE A 37 -6.28 -10.43 -3.99
C ILE A 37 -7.47 -11.34 -3.69
N ASP A 38 -8.01 -12.03 -4.70
CA ASP A 38 -9.15 -12.93 -4.55
C ASP A 38 -8.81 -14.07 -3.56
N GLU A 39 -7.65 -14.72 -3.72
CA GLU A 39 -7.20 -15.77 -2.81
C GLU A 39 -7.02 -15.28 -1.38
N ALA A 40 -6.42 -14.11 -1.17
CA ALA A 40 -6.30 -13.52 0.15
C ALA A 40 -7.67 -13.24 0.78
N LEU A 41 -8.62 -12.68 0.00
CA LEU A 41 -9.98 -12.39 0.46
C LEU A 41 -10.77 -13.67 0.81
N GLU A 42 -10.64 -14.74 0.04
CA GLU A 42 -11.25 -16.03 0.34
C GLU A 42 -10.73 -16.59 1.67
N ARG A 43 -9.43 -16.50 1.91
CA ARG A 43 -8.81 -16.99 3.14
C ARG A 43 -9.20 -16.21 4.38
N ILE A 44 -9.33 -14.89 4.30
CA ILE A 44 -9.77 -14.06 5.42
C ILE A 44 -11.30 -14.07 5.65
N ALA A 45 -12.08 -14.68 4.77
CA ALA A 45 -13.51 -14.91 4.99
C ALA A 45 -13.76 -15.77 6.26
N THR A 46 -12.78 -16.57 6.65
CA THR A 46 -12.71 -17.18 7.98
C THR A 46 -11.72 -16.43 8.86
N PRO A 47 -11.98 -16.31 10.18
CA PRO A 47 -11.06 -15.62 11.06
C PRO A 47 -9.65 -16.22 11.00
N LEU A 48 -8.68 -15.38 10.65
CA LEU A 48 -7.25 -15.73 10.67
C LEU A 48 -6.54 -14.97 11.79
N PRO A 49 -5.52 -15.59 12.43
CA PRO A 49 -4.69 -14.88 13.39
C PRO A 49 -3.87 -13.78 12.68
N THR A 50 -3.45 -12.79 13.46
CA THR A 50 -2.45 -11.81 13.01
C THR A 50 -1.14 -12.50 12.63
N GLY A 51 -0.41 -11.92 11.69
CA GLY A 51 0.86 -12.43 11.22
C GLY A 51 0.89 -12.74 9.72
N LYS A 52 1.94 -13.45 9.31
CA LYS A 52 2.22 -13.77 7.90
C LYS A 52 1.48 -15.04 7.46
N HIS A 53 0.86 -14.97 6.30
CA HIS A 53 0.16 -16.06 5.62
C HIS A 53 0.68 -16.18 4.18
N GLU A 54 1.14 -17.34 3.77
CA GLU A 54 1.70 -17.57 2.44
C GLU A 54 0.59 -17.66 1.38
N LEU A 55 0.87 -17.10 0.18
CA LEU A 55 0.12 -17.32 -1.06
C LEU A 55 0.97 -18.11 -2.05
N GLN A 56 2.15 -17.58 -2.43
CA GLN A 56 3.13 -18.20 -3.31
C GLN A 56 4.53 -18.12 -2.68
N GLY A 57 4.69 -18.66 -1.48
CA GLY A 57 5.94 -18.57 -0.73
C GLY A 57 6.39 -17.13 -0.50
N GLU A 58 7.67 -16.86 -0.73
CA GLU A 58 8.23 -15.50 -0.60
C GLU A 58 7.89 -14.58 -1.77
N SER A 59 7.37 -15.09 -2.90
CA SER A 59 6.99 -14.26 -4.04
C SER A 59 5.66 -13.56 -3.83
N ALA A 60 4.75 -14.13 -3.04
CA ALA A 60 3.52 -13.48 -2.63
C ALA A 60 3.04 -14.05 -1.29
N PHE A 61 2.71 -13.16 -0.37
CA PHE A 61 2.15 -13.48 0.95
C PHE A 61 1.31 -12.31 1.44
N PHE A 62 0.54 -12.51 2.49
CA PHE A 62 -0.16 -11.40 3.14
C PHE A 62 0.04 -11.41 4.65
N LEU A 63 -0.08 -10.23 5.21
CA LEU A 63 -0.03 -9.98 6.64
C LEU A 63 -1.45 -9.62 7.11
N VAL A 64 -1.94 -10.31 8.14
CA VAL A 64 -3.12 -9.87 8.89
C VAL A 64 -2.64 -9.04 10.06
N MET A 65 -3.09 -7.79 10.13
CA MET A 65 -2.62 -6.81 11.10
C MET A 65 -3.78 -6.24 11.90
N GLU A 66 -3.57 -6.12 13.20
CA GLU A 66 -4.34 -5.31 14.11
C GLU A 66 -3.42 -4.21 14.62
N ASP A 67 -3.81 -2.96 14.46
CA ASP A 67 -2.99 -1.81 14.78
C ASP A 67 -3.89 -0.64 15.22
N HIS A 68 -3.30 0.50 15.47
CA HIS A 68 -3.98 1.72 15.88
C HIS A 68 -3.47 2.88 15.03
N THR A 69 -4.37 3.63 14.41
CA THR A 69 -4.00 4.87 13.72
C THR A 69 -3.55 5.93 14.72
N GLN A 70 -2.69 6.85 14.29
CA GLN A 70 -2.09 7.88 15.12
C GLN A 70 -2.10 9.23 14.42
N PRO A 71 -2.01 10.35 15.15
CA PRO A 71 -1.81 11.65 14.53
C PRO A 71 -0.65 11.69 13.54
N LEU A 72 -0.80 12.46 12.47
CA LEU A 72 0.18 12.57 11.39
C LEU A 72 1.61 12.79 11.88
N ALA A 73 1.79 13.63 12.90
CA ALA A 73 3.10 13.96 13.45
C ALA A 73 3.85 12.77 14.08
N LEU A 74 3.13 11.70 14.41
CA LEU A 74 3.69 10.47 15.01
C LEU A 74 3.95 9.37 13.96
N ARG A 75 3.60 9.62 12.68
CA ARG A 75 3.73 8.62 11.63
C ARG A 75 4.90 8.94 10.70
N ARG A 76 5.67 7.90 10.36
CA ARG A 76 6.73 7.97 9.35
C ARG A 76 6.19 7.47 8.02
N SER A 77 6.78 7.96 6.94
CA SER A 77 6.59 7.42 5.62
C SER A 77 7.64 6.36 5.29
N GLU A 78 7.28 5.45 4.42
CA GLU A 78 8.09 4.32 4.00
C GLU A 78 7.98 4.06 2.51
N CYS A 79 8.95 3.34 1.94
CA CYS A 79 8.84 2.74 0.63
C CYS A 79 9.53 1.38 0.60
N HIS A 80 9.19 0.58 -0.41
CA HIS A 80 9.71 -0.76 -0.64
C HIS A 80 10.33 -0.84 -2.04
N ALA A 81 11.42 -1.59 -2.20
CA ALA A 81 12.07 -1.75 -3.50
C ALA A 81 11.63 -3.04 -4.21
N ARG A 82 11.35 -4.09 -3.46
CA ARG A 82 11.03 -5.42 -3.97
C ARG A 82 9.55 -5.68 -4.08
N TYR A 83 8.80 -5.40 -3.01
CA TYR A 83 7.38 -5.75 -2.95
C TYR A 83 6.48 -4.57 -3.34
N LEU A 84 5.45 -4.90 -4.09
CA LEU A 84 4.23 -4.13 -4.24
C LEU A 84 3.33 -4.43 -3.04
N ASP A 85 2.69 -3.41 -2.48
CA ASP A 85 1.74 -3.53 -1.39
C ASP A 85 0.31 -3.38 -1.89
N VAL A 86 -0.56 -4.34 -1.57
CA VAL A 86 -2.01 -4.14 -1.60
C VAL A 86 -2.49 -4.09 -0.16
N GLN A 87 -2.94 -2.94 0.30
CA GLN A 87 -3.45 -2.77 1.65
C GLN A 87 -4.98 -2.69 1.62
N ILE A 88 -5.63 -3.62 2.30
CA ILE A 88 -7.09 -3.75 2.36
C ILE A 88 -7.52 -3.45 3.80
N LEU A 89 -8.36 -2.44 3.99
CA LEU A 89 -8.89 -2.12 5.30
C LEU A 89 -10.12 -3.00 5.57
N LEU A 90 -10.10 -3.74 6.68
CA LEU A 90 -11.18 -4.63 7.09
C LEU A 90 -12.08 -4.00 8.16
N GLN A 91 -11.50 -3.20 9.06
CA GLN A 91 -12.21 -2.52 10.15
C GLN A 91 -11.55 -1.19 10.46
N GLY A 92 -12.36 -0.21 10.90
CA GLY A 92 -11.92 1.13 11.25
C GLY A 92 -11.78 2.06 10.05
N ARG A 93 -11.06 3.16 10.25
CA ARG A 93 -10.72 4.15 9.22
C ARG A 93 -9.23 4.45 9.29
N GLU A 94 -8.61 4.59 8.13
CA GLU A 94 -7.19 4.88 8.01
C GLU A 94 -6.96 5.94 6.95
N ARG A 95 -6.15 6.94 7.27
CA ARG A 95 -5.62 7.89 6.31
C ARG A 95 -4.25 7.45 5.86
N PHE A 96 -4.00 7.49 4.56
CA PHE A 96 -2.68 7.32 3.98
C PHE A 96 -2.17 8.66 3.46
N GLY A 97 -0.91 8.99 3.80
CA GLY A 97 -0.12 9.94 3.04
C GLY A 97 0.59 9.21 1.90
N TYR A 98 0.77 9.86 0.77
CA TYR A 98 1.52 9.31 -0.35
C TYR A 98 2.15 10.39 -1.21
N SER A 99 3.17 10.01 -1.98
CA SER A 99 3.77 10.87 -2.98
C SER A 99 3.89 10.14 -4.32
N LEU A 100 3.79 10.90 -5.42
CA LEU A 100 4.12 10.41 -6.77
C LEU A 100 5.58 10.64 -7.12
N ALA A 101 6.32 11.35 -6.28
CA ALA A 101 7.75 11.56 -6.41
C ALA A 101 8.53 10.67 -5.43
N PRO A 102 9.77 10.26 -5.75
CA PRO A 102 10.62 9.53 -4.83
C PRO A 102 10.97 10.38 -3.60
N PHE A 103 11.48 9.75 -2.55
CA PHE A 103 12.01 10.47 -1.41
C PHE A 103 13.13 11.44 -1.80
N ASN A 104 13.13 12.59 -1.15
CA ASN A 104 14.26 13.55 -1.18
C ASN A 104 15.07 13.39 0.10
N GLY A 105 15.79 12.27 0.21
CA GLY A 105 16.56 11.91 1.40
C GLY A 105 15.83 10.86 2.27
N LEU A 106 16.61 10.05 2.95
CA LEU A 106 16.16 8.97 3.82
C LEU A 106 16.67 9.21 5.25
N ASP A 107 15.83 8.90 6.24
CA ASP A 107 16.23 8.84 7.63
C ASP A 107 16.85 7.48 7.98
N GLU A 108 16.29 6.41 7.38
CA GLU A 108 16.77 5.05 7.52
C GLU A 108 16.64 4.30 6.18
N ASP A 109 17.66 3.54 5.81
CA ASP A 109 17.69 2.72 4.60
C ASP A 109 17.97 1.25 4.96
N TRP A 110 16.93 0.43 4.89
CA TRP A 110 16.98 -1.03 5.08
C TRP A 110 16.48 -1.77 3.83
N LEU A 111 16.49 -1.13 2.65
CA LEU A 111 15.96 -1.73 1.41
C LEU A 111 16.65 -3.04 1.06
N ALA A 112 17.97 -3.13 1.24
CA ALA A 112 18.74 -4.32 0.91
C ALA A 112 18.49 -5.52 1.83
N THR A 113 18.06 -5.28 3.08
CA THR A 113 17.97 -6.34 4.11
C THR A 113 16.56 -6.63 4.59
N ARG A 114 15.68 -5.62 4.55
CA ARG A 114 14.30 -5.70 5.08
C ARG A 114 13.26 -5.18 4.09
N ASP A 115 13.69 -4.77 2.91
CA ASP A 115 12.85 -4.14 1.87
C ASP A 115 12.04 -2.95 2.39
N VAL A 116 12.64 -2.08 3.19
CA VAL A 116 12.01 -0.85 3.67
C VAL A 116 13.02 0.27 3.84
N ALA A 117 12.64 1.47 3.44
CA ALA A 117 13.31 2.71 3.78
C ALA A 117 12.31 3.70 4.38
N PHE A 118 12.76 4.56 5.27
CA PHE A 118 11.93 5.53 5.98
C PHE A 118 12.39 6.96 5.75
N SER A 119 11.41 7.86 5.69
CA SER A 119 11.64 9.30 5.75
C SER A 119 10.53 9.99 6.54
N ALA A 120 10.85 11.02 7.29
CA ALA A 120 9.86 11.85 7.96
C ALA A 120 9.05 12.71 6.98
N GLN A 121 9.58 12.96 5.77
CA GLN A 121 8.99 13.87 4.80
C GLN A 121 8.70 13.17 3.48
N LEU A 122 7.50 13.46 2.94
CA LEU A 122 7.10 13.12 1.59
C LEU A 122 7.13 14.38 0.71
N VAL A 123 7.63 14.22 -0.53
CA VAL A 123 7.61 15.29 -1.52
C VAL A 123 6.18 15.47 -2.02
N GLU A 124 5.63 16.68 -1.92
CA GLU A 124 4.26 16.99 -2.34
C GLU A 124 3.23 15.98 -1.78
N GLU A 125 3.28 15.73 -0.48
CA GLU A 125 2.43 14.75 0.19
C GLU A 125 0.94 15.01 -0.08
N ARG A 126 0.25 13.96 -0.49
CA ARG A 126 -1.20 13.91 -0.68
C ARG A 126 -1.80 12.91 0.28
N PHE A 127 -3.10 13.04 0.52
CA PHE A 127 -3.80 12.19 1.48
C PHE A 127 -5.03 11.55 0.86
N VAL A 128 -5.35 10.36 1.38
CA VAL A 128 -6.58 9.65 1.07
C VAL A 128 -7.06 8.90 2.30
N ASP A 129 -8.37 8.92 2.54
CA ASP A 129 -9.01 8.22 3.64
C ASP A 129 -9.65 6.93 3.12
N LEU A 130 -9.36 5.83 3.78
CA LEU A 130 -9.96 4.52 3.54
C LEU A 130 -10.93 4.16 4.66
N ALA A 131 -12.05 3.55 4.27
CA ALA A 131 -13.00 2.89 5.14
C ALA A 131 -12.94 1.37 4.93
N ALA A 132 -13.63 0.61 5.80
CA ALA A 132 -13.68 -0.85 5.67
C ALA A 132 -14.22 -1.28 4.29
N GLY A 133 -13.47 -2.16 3.62
CA GLY A 133 -13.73 -2.63 2.26
C GLY A 133 -12.94 -1.88 1.18
N ASP A 134 -12.34 -0.74 1.49
CA ASP A 134 -11.44 -0.06 0.56
C ASP A 134 -10.08 -0.74 0.53
N PHE A 135 -9.42 -0.65 -0.62
CA PHE A 135 -8.04 -1.07 -0.78
C PHE A 135 -7.23 -0.04 -1.56
N ILE A 136 -5.93 -0.03 -1.32
CA ILE A 136 -4.95 0.83 -1.99
C ILE A 136 -3.75 -0.01 -2.42
N VAL A 137 -3.20 0.30 -3.59
CA VAL A 137 -2.02 -0.35 -4.15
C VAL A 137 -0.88 0.64 -4.22
N PHE A 138 0.25 0.30 -3.59
CA PHE A 138 1.51 1.02 -3.70
C PHE A 138 2.52 0.19 -4.46
N TYR A 139 3.10 0.78 -5.49
CA TYR A 139 4.11 0.12 -6.32
C TYR A 139 5.50 0.21 -5.69
N PRO A 140 6.43 -0.68 -6.05
CA PRO A 140 7.82 -0.58 -5.58
C PRO A 140 8.40 0.80 -5.85
N GLY A 141 9.06 1.36 -4.85
CA GLY A 141 9.64 2.71 -4.89
C GLY A 141 8.69 3.84 -4.56
N GLN A 142 7.39 3.58 -4.43
CA GLN A 142 6.42 4.63 -4.14
C GLN A 142 6.36 4.96 -2.63
N PRO A 143 6.70 6.21 -2.23
CA PRO A 143 6.62 6.62 -0.85
C PRO A 143 5.17 6.72 -0.36
N HIS A 144 4.92 6.18 0.83
CA HIS A 144 3.62 6.26 1.48
C HIS A 144 3.76 6.28 3.01
N ARG A 145 2.77 6.83 3.68
CA ARG A 145 2.69 6.97 5.13
C ARG A 145 1.41 6.31 5.62
N PRO A 146 1.49 5.10 6.17
CA PRO A 146 0.31 4.38 6.67
C PRO A 146 -0.05 4.80 8.09
N LEU A 147 -1.24 4.36 8.55
CA LEU A 147 -1.73 4.45 9.92
C LEU A 147 -1.89 5.88 10.45
N ILE A 148 -2.22 6.82 9.58
CA ILE A 148 -2.58 8.17 10.02
C ILE A 148 -4.03 8.18 10.49
N ALA A 149 -4.30 8.82 11.62
CA ALA A 149 -5.65 9.05 12.11
C ALA A 149 -6.46 9.93 11.15
N VAL A 150 -7.68 9.51 10.82
CA VAL A 150 -8.62 10.34 10.06
C VAL A 150 -9.11 11.50 10.92
N GLU A 151 -9.34 11.23 12.20
CA GLU A 151 -9.78 12.21 13.21
C GLU A 151 -9.12 11.94 14.57
N GLY A 152 -8.90 13.01 15.34
CA GLY A 152 -8.46 12.95 16.73
C GLY A 152 -7.14 12.21 16.95
N GLU A 153 -7.08 11.43 18.00
CA GLU A 153 -5.90 10.67 18.42
C GLU A 153 -5.75 9.31 17.72
N GLY A 154 -6.73 8.94 16.91
CA GLY A 154 -6.75 7.69 16.16
C GLY A 154 -7.73 6.65 16.68
N GLU A 155 -7.79 5.52 15.99
CA GLU A 155 -8.73 4.42 16.27
C GLU A 155 -8.10 3.06 15.94
N PRO A 156 -8.59 1.97 16.54
CA PRO A 156 -8.18 0.62 16.16
C PRO A 156 -8.54 0.32 14.72
N VAL A 157 -7.63 -0.34 14.03
CA VAL A 157 -7.84 -0.82 12.65
C VAL A 157 -7.45 -2.29 12.54
N ARG A 158 -8.17 -3.02 11.67
CA ARG A 158 -7.78 -4.34 11.21
C ARG A 158 -7.61 -4.30 9.71
N LYS A 159 -6.48 -4.77 9.21
CA LYS A 159 -6.16 -4.73 7.79
C LYS A 159 -5.38 -5.93 7.32
N VAL A 160 -5.37 -6.13 6.01
CA VAL A 160 -4.53 -7.08 5.30
C VAL A 160 -3.58 -6.30 4.40
N VAL A 161 -2.30 -6.67 4.44
CA VAL A 161 -1.29 -6.15 3.53
C VAL A 161 -0.76 -7.32 2.70
N ILE A 162 -1.11 -7.34 1.41
CA ILE A 162 -0.60 -8.35 0.47
C ILE A 162 0.70 -7.82 -0.11
N LYS A 163 1.78 -8.58 0.07
CA LYS A 163 3.10 -8.30 -0.49
C LYS A 163 3.30 -9.16 -1.74
N VAL A 164 3.55 -8.52 -2.87
CA VAL A 164 3.75 -9.20 -4.14
C VAL A 164 5.08 -8.79 -4.74
N ASP A 165 5.97 -9.76 -4.97
CA ASP A 165 7.29 -9.51 -5.55
C ASP A 165 7.13 -8.96 -6.97
N ARG A 166 7.82 -7.84 -7.25
CA ARG A 166 7.84 -7.21 -8.56
C ARG A 166 8.26 -8.16 -9.69
N ALA A 167 9.12 -9.13 -9.39
CA ALA A 167 9.59 -10.14 -10.34
C ALA A 167 8.44 -10.99 -10.94
N LEU A 168 7.27 -11.00 -10.32
CA LEU A 168 6.09 -11.67 -10.89
C LEU A 168 5.46 -10.90 -12.06
N PHE A 169 5.89 -9.66 -12.31
CA PHE A 169 5.35 -8.79 -13.36
C PHE A 169 6.39 -8.43 -14.44
N GLU A 170 7.64 -8.87 -14.27
CA GLU A 170 8.77 -8.62 -15.18
C GLU A 170 8.94 -9.71 -16.26
#